data_00900596a8ffe5b4b6a65283331f8648
#
_entry.id   00900596a8ffe5b4b6a65283331f8648
#
_cell.length_a   1.000
_cell.length_b   1.000
_cell.length_c   1.000
_cell.angle_alpha   90.00
_cell.angle_beta   90.00
_cell.angle_gamma   90.00
#
_symmetry.space_group_name_H-M   'P 1'
#
loop_
_entity.id
_entity.type
_entity.pdbx_description
1 polymer ?
#
loop_
_entity_poly.entity_id
_entity_poly.type
_entity_poly.pdbx_seq_one_letter_code
_entity_poly.pdbx_strand_id
1 'polypeptide(L)'
;MVGVYFQINDWVLSVDENKLYRQDREVTVEPRLINLLHFLAEHASEVFNREELIQYVWAGAIVTDQVVTQSIFELRKLLRDGREENISYVITVPKRGYKLVANVTPMTHEEFLASRHCNAEILPPIVEETEEEQPEAPVPSIAFPAGPLTRAVCEMSKEKKSAA
;
A
#
# COMPACT_ATOMS: atom_id res chain seq x y z
N MET A 1 20.22 16.82 -2.87
CA MET A 1 19.78 16.62 -1.48
C MET A 1 19.82 15.14 -1.20
N VAL A 2 20.52 14.78 -0.16
CA VAL A 2 20.63 13.36 0.22
C VAL A 2 19.40 13.07 1.06
N GLY A 3 18.39 12.44 0.48
CA GLY A 3 17.19 11.99 1.20
C GLY A 3 17.55 10.93 2.24
N VAL A 4 16.90 10.98 3.38
CA VAL A 4 17.07 9.99 4.44
C VAL A 4 16.05 8.88 4.23
N TYR A 5 16.56 7.70 3.92
CA TYR A 5 15.75 6.51 3.67
C TYR A 5 16.08 5.41 4.67
N PHE A 6 15.05 4.70 5.13
CA PHE A 6 15.20 3.52 5.97
C PHE A 6 14.37 2.37 5.42
N GLN A 7 15.00 1.24 5.23
CA GLN A 7 14.28 0.00 4.97
C GLN A 7 13.83 -0.61 6.30
N ILE A 8 12.54 -0.83 6.44
CA ILE A 8 11.89 -1.40 7.61
C ILE A 8 11.18 -2.67 7.19
N ASN A 9 11.87 -3.81 7.26
CA ASN A 9 11.43 -5.08 6.66
C ASN A 9 11.09 -4.88 5.16
N ASP A 10 9.79 -4.95 4.81
CA ASP A 10 9.28 -4.82 3.45
C ASP A 10 8.97 -3.36 3.05
N TRP A 11 9.07 -2.43 3.97
CA TRP A 11 8.76 -1.03 3.75
C TRP A 11 10.03 -0.19 3.61
N VAL A 12 9.98 0.81 2.77
CA VAL A 12 11.00 1.85 2.69
C VAL A 12 10.38 3.17 3.13
N LEU A 13 10.92 3.74 4.18
CA LEU A 13 10.54 5.04 4.71
C LEU A 13 11.35 6.13 4.00
N SER A 14 10.65 7.09 3.40
CA SER A 14 11.23 8.36 2.95
C SER A 14 10.79 9.47 3.89
N VAL A 15 11.72 10.00 4.66
CA VAL A 15 11.42 11.04 5.66
C VAL A 15 11.12 12.37 4.98
N ASP A 16 11.86 12.71 3.93
CA ASP A 16 11.71 14.00 3.25
C ASP A 16 10.39 14.12 2.48
N GLU A 17 9.93 13.02 1.90
CA GLU A 17 8.71 12.99 1.12
C GLU A 17 7.46 12.68 1.95
N ASN A 18 7.62 12.31 3.22
CA ASN A 18 6.55 11.80 4.09
C ASN A 18 5.81 10.61 3.48
N LYS A 19 6.55 9.67 2.92
CA LYS A 19 6.02 8.53 2.21
C LYS A 19 6.61 7.21 2.69
N LEU A 20 5.80 6.18 2.59
CA LEU A 20 6.20 4.79 2.73
C LEU A 20 6.04 4.08 1.39
N TYR A 21 7.06 3.35 1.00
CA TYR A 21 7.09 2.57 -0.22
C TYR A 21 7.17 1.09 0.10
N ARG A 22 6.43 0.29 -0.64
CA ARG A 22 6.50 -1.16 -0.56
C ARG A 22 6.17 -1.77 -1.91
N GLN A 23 7.16 -2.40 -2.55
CA GLN A 23 7.03 -2.88 -3.92
C GLN A 23 6.51 -1.75 -4.82
N ASP A 24 5.38 -1.94 -5.49
CA ASP A 24 4.77 -0.93 -6.38
C ASP A 24 3.81 0.02 -5.66
N ARG A 25 3.72 -0.08 -4.35
CA ARG A 25 2.77 0.69 -3.55
C ARG A 25 3.45 1.86 -2.85
N GLU A 26 2.82 3.02 -3.01
CA GLU A 26 3.23 4.27 -2.37
C GLU A 26 2.09 4.74 -1.46
N VAL A 27 2.42 5.07 -0.23
CA VAL A 27 1.47 5.57 0.76
C VAL A 27 1.99 6.86 1.34
N THR A 28 1.24 7.93 1.17
CA THR A 28 1.51 9.22 1.84
C THR A 28 1.06 9.14 3.29
N VAL A 29 1.93 9.53 4.19
CA VAL A 29 1.73 9.41 5.63
C VAL A 29 1.82 10.79 6.29
N GLU A 30 1.07 11.00 7.34
CA GLU A 30 1.17 12.25 8.09
C GLU A 30 2.57 12.45 8.66
N PRO A 31 3.11 13.68 8.62
CA PRO A 31 4.45 13.98 9.10
C PRO A 31 4.71 13.53 10.55
N ARG A 32 3.71 13.64 11.42
CA ARG A 32 3.84 13.17 12.82
C ARG A 32 4.09 11.65 12.92
N LEU A 33 3.46 10.86 12.06
CA LEU A 33 3.66 9.40 12.02
C LEU A 33 5.00 9.04 11.40
N ILE A 34 5.44 9.81 10.41
CA ILE A 34 6.77 9.66 9.80
C ILE A 34 7.86 9.97 10.83
N ASN A 35 7.74 11.08 11.56
CA ASN A 35 8.69 11.44 12.61
C ASN A 35 8.74 10.39 13.73
N LEU A 36 7.59 9.84 14.11
CA LEU A 36 7.51 8.77 15.09
C LEU A 36 8.19 7.50 14.58
N LEU A 37 7.92 7.11 13.34
CA LEU A 37 8.53 5.93 12.74
C LEU A 37 10.04 6.12 12.51
N HIS A 38 10.45 7.29 12.06
CA HIS A 38 11.85 7.65 11.88
C HIS A 38 12.62 7.55 13.20
N PHE A 39 12.11 8.18 14.26
CA PHE A 39 12.71 8.10 15.59
C PHE A 39 12.84 6.65 16.09
N LEU A 40 11.78 5.85 15.95
CA LEU A 40 11.81 4.44 16.31
C LEU A 40 12.74 3.60 15.42
N ALA A 41 12.96 4.01 14.17
CA ALA A 41 13.87 3.36 13.25
C ALA A 41 15.34 3.66 13.59
N GLU A 42 15.65 4.91 13.92
CA GLU A 42 17.00 5.28 14.39
C GLU A 42 17.40 4.53 15.67
N HIS A 43 16.42 4.26 16.52
CA HIS A 43 16.60 3.56 17.80
C HIS A 43 15.95 2.17 17.78
N ALA A 44 16.15 1.44 16.70
CA ALA A 44 15.58 0.10 16.56
C ALA A 44 16.00 -0.80 17.73
N SER A 45 15.03 -1.54 18.23
CA SER A 45 15.19 -2.42 19.39
C SER A 45 15.28 -1.76 20.77
N GLU A 46 15.23 -0.45 20.87
CA GLU A 46 15.12 0.26 22.13
C GLU A 46 13.67 0.44 22.57
N VAL A 47 13.47 0.57 23.87
CA VAL A 47 12.14 0.76 24.47
C VAL A 47 12.02 2.19 24.94
N PHE A 48 11.02 2.92 24.42
CA PHE A 48 10.73 4.29 24.79
C PHE A 48 9.39 4.38 25.51
N ASN A 49 9.38 5.14 26.61
CA ASN A 49 8.15 5.45 27.32
C ASN A 49 7.37 6.55 26.57
N ARG A 50 6.13 6.81 26.98
CA ARG A 50 5.29 7.82 26.32
C ARG A 50 5.84 9.24 26.45
N GLU A 51 6.40 9.56 27.60
CA GLU A 51 6.97 10.88 27.89
C GLU A 51 8.19 11.15 26.99
N GLU A 52 9.06 10.17 26.83
CA GLU A 52 10.21 10.24 25.93
C GLU A 52 9.75 10.43 24.48
N LEU A 53 8.77 9.67 24.03
CA LEU A 53 8.22 9.83 22.68
C LEU A 53 7.62 11.24 22.48
N ILE A 54 6.90 11.75 23.44
CA ILE A 54 6.35 13.12 23.38
C ILE A 54 7.48 14.13 23.29
N GLN A 55 8.51 13.98 24.09
CA GLN A 55 9.64 14.91 24.12
C GLN A 55 10.43 14.92 22.81
N TYR A 56 10.71 13.75 22.23
CA TYR A 56 11.57 13.64 21.06
C TYR A 56 10.81 13.81 19.74
N VAL A 57 9.62 13.26 19.63
CA VAL A 57 8.85 13.27 18.38
C VAL A 57 8.00 14.53 18.22
N TRP A 58 7.39 14.99 19.31
CA TRP A 58 6.52 16.18 19.31
C TRP A 58 7.21 17.45 19.82
N ALA A 59 8.49 17.38 20.18
CA ALA A 59 9.40 18.51 20.48
C ALA A 59 8.74 19.77 21.07
N GLY A 60 8.10 19.61 22.22
CA GLY A 60 7.49 20.74 22.96
C GLY A 60 6.05 21.07 22.56
N ALA A 61 5.42 20.33 21.68
CA ALA A 61 3.98 20.42 21.50
C ALA A 61 3.24 19.84 22.72
N ILE A 62 2.18 20.51 23.14
CA ILE A 62 1.33 20.01 24.22
C ILE A 62 0.46 18.88 23.66
N VAL A 63 0.94 17.64 23.82
CA VAL A 63 0.22 16.43 23.43
C VAL A 63 -0.05 15.56 24.64
N THR A 64 -1.15 14.82 24.59
CA THR A 64 -1.54 13.90 25.65
C THR A 64 -1.05 12.49 25.34
N ASP A 65 -0.95 11.64 26.35
CA ASP A 65 -0.64 10.21 26.21
C ASP A 65 -1.56 9.51 25.21
N GLN A 66 -2.78 10.00 25.08
CA GLN A 66 -3.76 9.48 24.12
C GLN A 66 -3.32 9.71 22.69
N VAL A 67 -2.71 10.84 22.37
CA VAL A 67 -2.18 11.14 21.02
C VAL A 67 -1.07 10.17 20.65
N VAL A 68 -0.18 9.86 21.58
CA VAL A 68 0.88 8.86 21.38
C VAL A 68 0.29 7.48 21.10
N THR A 69 -0.66 7.09 21.94
CA THR A 69 -1.32 5.77 21.79
C THR A 69 -2.06 5.68 20.46
N GLN A 70 -2.76 6.72 20.05
CA GLN A 70 -3.45 6.80 18.76
C GLN A 70 -2.47 6.74 17.60
N SER A 71 -1.38 7.49 17.65
CA SER A 71 -0.34 7.51 16.62
C SER A 71 0.31 6.12 16.46
N ILE A 72 0.59 5.43 17.54
CA ILE A 72 1.10 4.05 17.51
C ILE A 72 0.07 3.10 16.88
N PHE A 73 -1.19 3.26 17.19
CA PHE A 73 -2.25 2.44 16.60
C PHE A 73 -2.36 2.67 15.08
N GLU A 74 -2.37 3.92 14.65
CA GLU A 74 -2.41 4.30 13.23
C GLU A 74 -1.17 3.78 12.49
N LEU A 75 0.01 3.92 13.09
CA LEU A 75 1.26 3.41 12.53
C LEU A 75 1.23 1.88 12.36
N ARG A 76 0.74 1.14 13.35
CA ARG A 76 0.57 -0.32 13.25
C ARG A 76 -0.39 -0.70 12.14
N LYS A 77 -1.51 0.01 12.04
CA LYS A 77 -2.52 -0.22 10.99
C LYS A 77 -1.93 0.00 9.60
N LEU A 78 -1.17 1.07 9.45
CA LEU A 78 -0.51 1.46 8.20
C LEU A 78 0.56 0.43 7.78
N LEU A 79 1.43 0.04 8.68
CA LEU A 79 2.50 -0.94 8.39
C LEU A 79 1.95 -2.36 8.15
N ARG A 80 0.82 -2.69 8.73
CA ARG A 80 0.13 -3.98 8.50
C ARG A 80 -0.50 -4.04 7.10
N ASP A 81 -1.00 -2.93 6.58
CA ASP A 81 -1.56 -2.78 5.24
C ASP A 81 -2.51 -3.92 4.80
N GLY A 82 -3.45 -4.27 5.68
CA GLY A 82 -4.46 -5.30 5.39
C GLY A 82 -3.96 -6.74 5.38
N ARG A 83 -2.70 -7.01 5.73
CA ARG A 83 -2.22 -8.38 5.92
C ARG A 83 -2.80 -8.98 7.19
N GLU A 84 -3.30 -10.19 7.09
CA GLU A 84 -3.75 -10.99 8.24
C GLU A 84 -2.58 -11.55 9.07
N GLU A 85 -1.37 -11.51 8.53
CA GLU A 85 -0.18 -11.93 9.22
C GLU A 85 0.06 -11.05 10.44
N ASN A 86 0.25 -11.69 11.57
CA ASN A 86 0.53 -11.05 12.87
C ASN A 86 1.95 -10.45 12.95
N ILE A 87 2.39 -9.78 11.87
CA ILE A 87 3.66 -9.06 11.87
C ILE A 87 3.47 -7.78 12.67
N SER A 88 3.94 -7.80 13.89
CA SER A 88 3.94 -6.60 14.74
C SER A 88 5.26 -5.87 14.58
N TYR A 89 5.26 -4.79 13.83
CA TYR A 89 6.44 -3.93 13.69
C TYR A 89 6.75 -3.16 14.97
N VAL A 90 5.71 -2.69 15.66
CA VAL A 90 5.82 -1.95 16.92
C VAL A 90 5.08 -2.73 18.01
N ILE A 91 5.78 -3.14 19.03
CA ILE A 91 5.20 -3.83 20.18
C ILE A 91 5.03 -2.88 21.36
N THR A 92 4.08 -3.20 22.23
CA THR A 92 3.93 -2.54 23.53
C THR A 92 4.66 -3.37 24.58
N VAL A 93 5.59 -2.75 25.29
CA VAL A 93 6.26 -3.36 26.44
C VAL A 93 5.52 -2.94 27.70
N PRO A 94 4.88 -3.86 28.44
CA PRO A 94 4.10 -3.53 29.62
C PRO A 94 4.91 -2.71 30.61
N LYS A 95 4.33 -1.61 31.10
CA LYS A 95 4.93 -0.68 32.08
C LYS A 95 6.19 0.06 31.63
N ARG A 96 6.66 -0.15 30.40
CA ARG A 96 7.88 0.47 29.86
C ARG A 96 7.58 1.40 28.69
N GLY A 97 6.73 0.99 27.75
CA GLY A 97 6.40 1.82 26.60
C GLY A 97 6.28 1.04 25.30
N TYR A 98 6.93 1.54 24.26
CA TYR A 98 6.86 1.01 22.91
C TYR A 98 8.25 0.69 22.37
N LYS A 99 8.33 -0.30 21.49
CA LYS A 99 9.58 -0.77 20.86
C LYS A 99 9.32 -1.14 19.41
N LEU A 100 10.23 -0.74 18.53
CA LEU A 100 10.25 -1.23 17.15
C LEU A 100 11.05 -2.55 17.11
N VAL A 101 10.42 -3.61 16.59
CA VAL A 101 11.03 -4.96 16.46
C VAL A 101 11.32 -5.34 15.01
N ALA A 102 11.06 -4.43 14.07
CA ALA A 102 11.38 -4.61 12.67
C ALA A 102 12.90 -4.51 12.43
N ASN A 103 13.37 -5.21 11.39
CA ASN A 103 14.72 -5.00 10.90
C ASN A 103 14.78 -3.65 10.19
N VAL A 104 15.69 -2.80 10.63
CA VAL A 104 15.89 -1.48 10.06
C VAL A 104 17.28 -1.39 9.47
N THR A 105 17.35 -0.98 8.21
CA THR A 105 18.60 -0.74 7.50
C THR A 105 18.55 0.65 6.90
N PRO A 106 19.51 1.53 7.21
CA PRO A 106 19.59 2.81 6.54
C PRO A 106 19.96 2.58 5.05
N MET A 107 19.32 3.33 4.18
CA MET A 107 19.52 3.26 2.73
C MET A 107 19.94 4.61 2.19
N THR A 108 20.77 4.59 1.17
CA THR A 108 21.06 5.76 0.36
C THR A 108 19.98 6.01 -0.70
N HIS A 109 19.92 7.21 -1.23
CA HIS A 109 19.00 7.53 -2.33
C HIS A 109 19.23 6.65 -3.56
N GLU A 110 20.48 6.31 -3.85
CA GLU A 110 20.84 5.43 -4.96
C GLU A 110 20.33 4.00 -4.76
N GLU A 111 20.48 3.46 -3.57
CA GLU A 111 19.94 2.14 -3.19
C GLU A 111 18.42 2.11 -3.25
N PHE A 112 17.77 3.20 -2.83
CA PHE A 112 16.32 3.34 -2.95
C PHE A 112 15.88 3.32 -4.42
N LEU A 113 16.52 4.08 -5.30
CA LEU A 113 16.23 4.07 -6.72
C LEU A 113 16.49 2.70 -7.36
N ALA A 114 17.59 2.05 -7.00
CA ALA A 114 17.92 0.70 -7.47
C ALA A 114 16.85 -0.32 -7.04
N SER A 115 16.37 -0.24 -5.80
CA SER A 115 15.33 -1.14 -5.30
C SER A 115 14.00 -0.99 -6.04
N ARG A 116 13.70 0.20 -6.55
CA ARG A 116 12.51 0.45 -7.38
C ARG A 116 12.68 -0.03 -8.82
N HIS A 117 13.89 0.08 -9.38
CA HIS A 117 14.16 -0.36 -10.75
C HIS A 117 14.22 -1.88 -10.89
N CYS A 118 14.60 -2.61 -9.84
CA CYS A 118 14.60 -4.07 -9.89
C CYS A 118 13.21 -4.70 -10.03
N ASN A 119 12.15 -3.94 -9.81
CA ASN A 119 10.78 -4.42 -9.96
C ASN A 119 10.14 -4.00 -11.31
N ALA A 120 10.86 -3.23 -12.13
CA ALA A 120 10.37 -2.69 -13.39
C ALA A 120 11.06 -3.30 -14.62
N GLU A 121 11.61 -4.51 -14.54
CA GLU A 121 12.15 -5.14 -15.73
C GLU A 121 12.04 -6.65 -15.70
N ILE A 122 11.00 -7.17 -16.33
CA ILE A 122 11.20 -7.91 -17.57
C ILE A 122 10.07 -7.51 -18.53
N LEU A 123 10.21 -6.39 -19.18
CA LEU A 123 9.62 -6.26 -20.50
C LEU A 123 10.52 -7.11 -21.42
N PRO A 124 10.01 -8.15 -22.06
CA PRO A 124 10.77 -8.81 -23.12
C PRO A 124 11.12 -7.73 -24.16
N PRO A 125 12.30 -7.82 -24.77
CA PRO A 125 12.66 -6.87 -25.80
C PRO A 125 11.52 -6.86 -26.82
N ILE A 126 11.01 -5.67 -27.12
CA ILE A 126 10.15 -5.45 -28.25
C ILE A 126 11.00 -5.86 -29.44
N VAL A 127 10.83 -7.07 -29.92
CA VAL A 127 11.20 -7.39 -31.27
C VAL A 127 10.31 -6.49 -32.11
N GLU A 128 10.90 -5.49 -32.73
CA GLU A 128 10.29 -4.84 -33.86
C GLU A 128 10.03 -5.94 -34.88
N GLU A 129 8.85 -6.57 -34.76
CA GLU A 129 8.32 -7.32 -35.90
C GLU A 129 8.01 -6.25 -36.94
N THR A 130 8.89 -6.18 -37.91
CA THR A 130 8.64 -5.56 -39.18
C THR A 130 7.24 -6.00 -39.59
N GLU A 131 6.31 -5.05 -39.66
CA GLU A 131 5.00 -5.27 -40.26
C GLU A 131 5.23 -5.74 -41.70
N GLU A 132 5.28 -7.02 -41.91
CA GLU A 132 4.93 -7.57 -43.22
C GLU A 132 3.42 -7.39 -43.30
N GLU A 133 3.09 -6.43 -44.13
CA GLU A 133 1.76 -6.17 -44.65
C GLU A 133 1.16 -7.47 -45.15
N GLN A 134 0.36 -8.13 -44.30
CA GLN A 134 -0.45 -9.24 -44.74
C GLN A 134 -1.59 -8.66 -45.56
N PRO A 135 -1.77 -9.12 -46.83
CA PRO A 135 -2.90 -8.70 -47.62
C PRO A 135 -4.18 -9.07 -46.87
N GLU A 136 -5.02 -8.07 -46.67
CA GLU A 136 -6.35 -8.23 -46.12
C GLU A 136 -7.05 -9.41 -46.82
N ALA A 137 -7.21 -10.49 -46.09
CA ALA A 137 -8.17 -11.49 -46.49
C ALA A 137 -9.56 -10.86 -46.47
N PRO A 138 -10.34 -10.95 -47.55
CA PRO A 138 -11.68 -10.38 -47.54
C PRO A 138 -12.46 -11.08 -46.41
N VAL A 139 -12.85 -10.31 -45.44
CA VAL A 139 -13.78 -10.74 -44.41
C VAL A 139 -15.05 -11.21 -45.12
N PRO A 140 -15.44 -12.47 -45.01
CA PRO A 140 -16.74 -12.85 -45.54
C PRO A 140 -17.77 -12.04 -44.78
N SER A 141 -18.54 -11.25 -45.50
CA SER A 141 -19.75 -10.64 -44.93
C SER A 141 -20.65 -11.77 -44.51
N ILE A 142 -20.58 -12.12 -43.24
CA ILE A 142 -21.59 -12.96 -42.62
C ILE A 142 -22.78 -12.04 -42.49
N ALA A 143 -23.63 -12.04 -43.49
CA ALA A 143 -24.97 -11.54 -43.31
C ALA A 143 -25.62 -12.43 -42.27
N PHE A 144 -25.77 -11.90 -41.08
CA PHE A 144 -26.65 -12.55 -40.12
C PHE A 144 -28.04 -12.59 -40.74
N PRO A 145 -28.59 -13.77 -40.99
CA PRO A 145 -29.99 -13.83 -41.32
C PRO A 145 -30.71 -13.19 -40.15
N ALA A 146 -31.40 -12.12 -40.42
CA ALA A 146 -32.36 -11.58 -39.48
C ALA A 146 -33.43 -12.65 -39.28
N GLY A 147 -33.12 -13.58 -38.38
CA GLY A 147 -34.15 -14.53 -37.94
C GLY A 147 -35.27 -13.72 -37.33
N PRO A 148 -36.51 -14.10 -37.60
CA PRO A 148 -37.63 -13.44 -36.96
C PRO A 148 -37.39 -13.54 -35.46
N LEU A 149 -37.34 -12.39 -34.82
CA LEU A 149 -37.41 -12.31 -33.40
C LEU A 149 -38.77 -12.95 -33.02
N THR A 150 -38.72 -14.19 -32.71
CA THR A 150 -39.83 -14.79 -31.98
C THR A 150 -39.89 -14.05 -30.68
N ARG A 151 -40.82 -13.12 -30.63
CA ARG A 151 -41.29 -12.57 -29.41
C ARG A 151 -41.73 -13.73 -28.55
N ALA A 152 -40.89 -14.16 -27.65
CA ALA A 152 -41.33 -14.92 -26.53
C ALA A 152 -42.21 -13.96 -25.74
N VAL A 153 -43.49 -14.02 -26.05
CA VAL A 153 -44.50 -13.43 -25.20
C VAL A 153 -44.46 -14.26 -23.94
N CYS A 154 -43.77 -13.76 -23.00
CA CYS A 154 -43.89 -14.27 -21.64
C CYS A 154 -45.28 -13.84 -21.20
N GLU A 155 -46.29 -14.66 -21.53
CA GLU A 155 -47.56 -14.59 -20.89
C GLU A 155 -47.35 -14.97 -19.44
N MET A 156 -47.13 -13.94 -18.65
CA MET A 156 -47.30 -14.06 -17.23
C MET A 156 -48.78 -14.30 -16.99
N SER A 157 -49.14 -15.55 -16.83
CA SER A 157 -50.39 -15.95 -16.24
C SER A 157 -50.52 -15.26 -14.91
N LYS A 158 -51.25 -14.19 -14.89
CA LYS A 158 -51.78 -13.63 -13.66
C LYS A 158 -52.81 -14.63 -13.14
N GLU A 159 -52.34 -15.58 -12.42
CA GLU A 159 -53.26 -16.28 -11.53
C GLU A 159 -53.69 -15.31 -10.43
N LYS A 160 -54.80 -14.72 -10.65
CA LYS A 160 -55.60 -14.15 -9.59
C LYS A 160 -56.02 -15.26 -8.68
N LYS A 161 -55.27 -15.47 -7.66
CA LYS A 161 -55.78 -16.26 -6.55
C LYS A 161 -56.79 -15.41 -5.81
N SER A 162 -58.04 -15.57 -6.17
CA SER A 162 -59.15 -15.10 -5.39
C SER A 162 -59.15 -15.91 -4.09
N ALA A 163 -58.72 -15.29 -3.03
CA ALA A 163 -59.00 -15.80 -1.70
C ALA A 163 -60.43 -15.40 -1.35
N ALA A 164 -61.26 -16.37 -1.23
CA ALA A 164 -62.55 -16.20 -0.57
C ALA A 164 -62.34 -16.15 0.94
#